data_a109355c9182c7cae18f9e4960e60433
#
_entry.id   a109355c9182c7cae18f9e4960e60433
#
_cell.length_a   1.000
_cell.length_b   1.000
_cell.length_c   1.000
_cell.angle_alpha   90.00
_cell.angle_beta   90.00
_cell.angle_gamma   90.00
#
_symmetry.space_group_name_H-M   'P 1'
#
loop_
_entity.id
_entity.type
_entity.pdbx_description
1 polymer ?
#
loop_
_entity_poly.entity_id
_entity_poly.type
_entity_poly.pdbx_seq_one_letter_code
_entity_poly.pdbx_strand_id
1 'polypeptide(L)'
;MKLVNLLMILMVSISIFSCSDGEDGADGINGADGVNGVDGVNGADGEDGEQGVPGTANVIYSDWIDSPLDGDIPSSTANGSIDVAGLSQEIFDQGTVLVYGKAGTLNVFALPFIGEAGVSYYYRLALGSINIRLASVDGSSIGNPLFGQYRYVLIPGGVEASTGIGGIGSKTATVDFTKLSYEEVIAHFNIPE
;
A
#
# COMPACT_ATOMS: atom_id res chain seq x y z
N MET A 1 -34.20 15.27 117.27
CA MET A 1 -33.03 14.44 116.82
C MET A 1 -33.35 13.33 115.81
N LYS A 2 -34.52 12.70 115.84
CA LYS A 2 -34.79 11.61 114.91
C LYS A 2 -35.20 12.08 113.49
N LEU A 3 -35.83 13.23 113.30
CA LEU A 3 -36.19 13.77 111.99
C LEU A 3 -34.96 14.27 111.15
N VAL A 4 -34.03 14.89 111.81
CA VAL A 4 -32.81 15.40 111.19
C VAL A 4 -31.89 14.26 110.66
N ASN A 5 -31.82 13.16 111.48
CA ASN A 5 -31.06 11.98 111.03
C ASN A 5 -31.76 11.25 109.84
N LEU A 6 -33.12 11.24 109.87
CA LEU A 6 -33.82 10.62 108.73
C LEU A 6 -33.65 11.43 107.42
N LEU A 7 -33.66 12.79 107.53
CA LEU A 7 -33.39 13.69 106.41
C LEU A 7 -31.97 13.56 105.92
N MET A 8 -30.96 13.39 106.77
CA MET A 8 -29.59 13.21 106.44
C MET A 8 -29.34 11.86 105.73
N ILE A 9 -30.00 10.80 106.13
CA ILE A 9 -29.91 9.50 105.48
C ILE A 9 -30.59 9.57 104.09
N LEU A 10 -31.66 10.29 103.92
CA LEU A 10 -32.39 10.43 102.66
C LEU A 10 -31.51 11.28 101.67
N MET A 11 -30.79 12.29 102.14
CA MET A 11 -29.90 13.12 101.28
C MET A 11 -28.66 12.26 100.78
N VAL A 12 -28.16 11.40 101.64
CA VAL A 12 -27.00 10.52 101.27
C VAL A 12 -27.41 9.46 100.28
N SER A 13 -28.62 8.95 100.34
CA SER A 13 -29.13 7.91 99.45
C SER A 13 -29.42 8.46 98.02
N ILE A 14 -29.68 9.77 97.86
CA ILE A 14 -29.92 10.38 96.53
C ILE A 14 -28.59 10.64 95.81
N SER A 15 -27.48 10.76 96.52
CA SER A 15 -26.13 11.11 95.90
C SER A 15 -25.45 9.93 95.23
N ILE A 16 -25.93 8.71 95.41
CA ILE A 16 -25.25 7.53 94.85
C ILE A 16 -25.93 7.00 93.59
N PHE A 17 -27.03 7.61 93.11
CA PHE A 17 -27.67 7.21 91.86
C PHE A 17 -27.30 8.17 90.67
N SER A 18 -26.29 9.04 90.78
CA SER A 18 -25.95 9.98 89.77
C SER A 18 -24.64 9.65 89.02
N CYS A 19 -24.33 8.38 88.92
CA CYS A 19 -23.26 7.96 88.01
C CYS A 19 -23.91 7.02 86.98
N SER A 20 -24.57 7.64 85.98
CA SER A 20 -24.77 6.95 84.72
C SER A 20 -23.47 7.15 83.93
N ASP A 21 -22.76 6.06 83.75
CA ASP A 21 -21.66 6.05 82.77
C ASP A 21 -22.23 6.61 81.45
N GLY A 22 -21.59 7.65 80.92
CA GLY A 22 -21.96 8.14 79.57
C GLY A 22 -21.77 6.99 78.58
N GLU A 23 -22.76 6.81 77.70
CA GLU A 23 -22.61 5.85 76.59
C GLU A 23 -21.35 6.19 75.83
N ASP A 24 -20.55 5.13 75.59
CA ASP A 24 -19.38 5.27 74.73
C ASP A 24 -19.83 5.87 73.39
N GLY A 25 -19.09 6.87 72.91
CA GLY A 25 -19.39 7.47 71.61
C GLY A 25 -19.37 6.37 70.50
N ALA A 26 -20.33 6.44 69.60
CA ALA A 26 -20.40 5.53 68.50
C ALA A 26 -19.04 5.46 67.76
N ASP A 27 -18.59 4.28 67.45
CA ASP A 27 -17.40 4.06 66.66
C ASP A 27 -17.46 4.89 65.35
N GLY A 28 -16.37 5.55 64.99
CA GLY A 28 -16.28 6.29 63.74
C GLY A 28 -16.56 5.33 62.56
N ILE A 29 -17.31 5.81 61.61
CA ILE A 29 -17.53 5.08 60.35
C ILE A 29 -16.18 4.83 59.65
N ASN A 30 -15.99 3.62 59.14
CA ASN A 30 -14.83 3.29 58.35
C ASN A 30 -14.69 4.29 57.21
N GLY A 31 -13.49 4.72 56.92
CA GLY A 31 -13.17 5.54 55.74
C GLY A 31 -13.66 4.85 54.48
N ALA A 32 -14.20 5.59 53.53
CA ALA A 32 -14.54 5.06 52.23
C ALA A 32 -13.30 4.49 51.52
N ASP A 33 -13.49 3.32 50.96
CA ASP A 33 -12.40 2.73 50.13
C ASP A 33 -11.98 3.71 49.03
N GLY A 34 -10.69 3.77 48.78
CA GLY A 34 -10.18 4.55 47.66
C GLY A 34 -10.68 4.02 46.32
N VAL A 35 -11.05 4.91 45.42
CA VAL A 35 -11.39 4.54 44.03
C VAL A 35 -10.19 3.96 43.32
N ASN A 36 -10.40 2.87 42.58
CA ASN A 36 -9.35 2.33 41.75
C ASN A 36 -8.86 3.39 40.74
N GLY A 37 -7.55 3.40 40.51
CA GLY A 37 -7.00 4.23 39.44
C GLY A 37 -7.55 3.82 38.09
N VAL A 38 -7.72 4.76 37.20
CA VAL A 38 -8.10 4.49 35.80
C VAL A 38 -6.91 3.83 35.09
N ASP A 39 -7.20 2.85 34.24
CA ASP A 39 -6.17 2.24 33.40
C ASP A 39 -5.51 3.30 32.53
N GLY A 40 -4.21 3.16 32.30
CA GLY A 40 -3.49 4.01 31.38
C GLY A 40 -4.02 3.81 29.94
N VAL A 41 -4.06 4.89 29.17
CA VAL A 41 -4.37 4.80 27.74
C VAL A 41 -3.27 4.00 27.02
N ASN A 42 -3.66 3.18 26.04
CA ASN A 42 -2.71 2.49 25.18
C ASN A 42 -1.80 3.54 24.50
N GLY A 43 -0.53 3.21 24.39
CA GLY A 43 0.39 4.03 23.58
C GLY A 43 -0.13 4.17 22.15
N ALA A 44 0.12 5.29 21.53
CA ALA A 44 -0.16 5.46 20.11
C ALA A 44 0.63 4.41 19.31
N ASP A 45 0.01 3.88 18.25
CA ASP A 45 0.72 3.01 17.30
C ASP A 45 1.92 3.77 16.73
N GLY A 46 3.04 3.07 16.55
CA GLY A 46 4.21 3.67 15.90
C GLY A 46 3.86 4.15 14.49
N GLU A 47 4.45 5.25 14.07
CA GLU A 47 4.32 5.72 12.70
C GLU A 47 4.76 4.63 11.72
N ASP A 48 4.06 4.48 10.59
CA ASP A 48 4.48 3.60 9.51
C ASP A 48 5.89 4.02 9.07
N GLY A 49 6.77 3.05 8.89
CA GLY A 49 8.12 3.31 8.40
C GLY A 49 8.07 4.05 7.07
N GLU A 50 8.99 4.98 6.87
CA GLU A 50 9.14 5.67 5.59
C GLU A 50 9.25 4.64 4.45
N GLN A 51 8.60 4.94 3.32
CA GLN A 51 8.72 4.13 2.12
C GLN A 51 10.21 4.04 1.74
N GLY A 52 10.73 2.83 1.60
CA GLY A 52 12.10 2.62 1.16
C GLY A 52 12.35 3.36 -0.16
N VAL A 53 13.53 3.95 -0.30
CA VAL A 53 13.96 4.53 -1.57
C VAL A 53 13.73 3.51 -2.70
N PRO A 54 13.21 3.90 -3.86
CA PRO A 54 13.09 3.00 -4.99
C PRO A 54 14.41 2.28 -5.19
N GLY A 55 14.39 0.95 -5.13
CA GLY A 55 15.57 0.17 -5.49
C GLY A 55 15.96 0.59 -6.89
N THR A 56 17.23 0.82 -7.15
CA THR A 56 17.75 0.96 -8.49
C THR A 56 17.61 -0.40 -9.18
N ALA A 57 16.38 -0.74 -9.60
CA ALA A 57 16.22 -1.82 -10.55
C ALA A 57 17.12 -1.49 -11.73
N ASN A 58 17.89 -2.46 -12.16
CA ASN A 58 18.80 -2.30 -13.31
C ASN A 58 17.96 -2.23 -14.59
N VAL A 59 17.14 -1.18 -14.72
CA VAL A 59 16.19 -0.99 -15.81
C VAL A 59 16.93 -0.74 -17.10
N ILE A 60 16.59 -1.50 -18.12
CA ILE A 60 17.13 -1.37 -19.48
C ILE A 60 16.03 -0.75 -20.33
N TYR A 61 16.35 0.30 -21.07
CA TYR A 61 15.43 0.92 -21.99
C TYR A 61 16.10 1.21 -23.34
N SER A 62 15.28 1.27 -24.39
CA SER A 62 15.77 1.65 -25.72
C SER A 62 15.62 3.15 -25.95
N ASP A 63 16.37 3.70 -26.90
CA ASP A 63 15.95 4.90 -27.61
C ASP A 63 14.65 4.64 -28.40
N TRP A 64 14.10 5.67 -29.01
CA TRP A 64 13.01 5.52 -29.96
C TRP A 64 13.49 4.82 -31.23
N ILE A 65 12.94 3.65 -31.52
CA ILE A 65 13.27 2.79 -32.65
C ILE A 65 12.20 2.98 -33.72
N ASP A 66 12.62 3.19 -34.97
CA ASP A 66 11.68 3.30 -36.08
C ASP A 66 10.83 2.04 -36.21
N SER A 67 9.60 2.24 -36.65
CA SER A 67 8.64 1.14 -36.78
C SER A 67 9.19 0.03 -37.68
N PRO A 68 9.14 -1.24 -37.23
CA PRO A 68 9.53 -2.38 -38.06
C PRO A 68 8.44 -2.77 -39.08
N LEU A 69 7.42 -1.94 -39.23
CA LEU A 69 6.26 -2.17 -40.11
C LEU A 69 6.32 -1.23 -41.31
N ASP A 70 5.89 -1.73 -42.46
CA ASP A 70 5.78 -0.95 -43.67
C ASP A 70 4.73 0.15 -43.57
N GLY A 71 4.87 1.21 -44.40
CA GLY A 71 4.03 2.39 -44.32
C GLY A 71 2.57 2.17 -44.73
N ASP A 72 2.30 1.34 -45.73
CA ASP A 72 0.94 1.01 -46.18
C ASP A 72 0.72 -0.50 -46.17
N ILE A 73 -0.19 -0.94 -45.28
CA ILE A 73 -0.44 -2.36 -45.02
C ILE A 73 -1.80 -2.74 -45.62
N PRO A 74 -1.82 -3.43 -46.75
CA PRO A 74 -3.06 -3.80 -47.43
C PRO A 74 -3.80 -4.97 -46.74
N SER A 75 -3.17 -5.64 -45.79
CA SER A 75 -3.78 -6.76 -45.05
C SER A 75 -4.44 -6.31 -43.76
N SER A 76 -5.32 -7.15 -43.20
CA SER A 76 -5.95 -6.92 -41.90
C SER A 76 -5.04 -7.24 -40.72
N THR A 77 -3.85 -7.80 -40.94
CA THR A 77 -2.85 -8.10 -39.91
C THR A 77 -1.46 -7.75 -40.40
N ALA A 78 -0.61 -7.34 -39.48
CA ALA A 78 0.82 -7.13 -39.74
C ALA A 78 1.65 -7.52 -38.53
N ASN A 79 2.93 -7.79 -38.79
CA ASN A 79 3.90 -8.01 -37.72
C ASN A 79 5.29 -7.54 -38.14
N GLY A 80 6.03 -7.02 -37.19
CA GLY A 80 7.43 -6.63 -37.36
C GLY A 80 8.19 -6.98 -36.08
N SER A 81 9.50 -7.23 -36.18
CA SER A 81 10.35 -7.61 -35.06
C SER A 81 11.33 -6.51 -34.71
N ILE A 82 11.50 -6.28 -33.42
CA ILE A 82 12.54 -5.45 -32.85
C ILE A 82 13.52 -6.37 -32.14
N ASP A 83 14.79 -6.32 -32.49
CA ASP A 83 15.85 -7.07 -31.80
C ASP A 83 16.15 -6.42 -30.46
N VAL A 84 16.15 -7.22 -29.39
CA VAL A 84 16.30 -6.78 -28.01
C VAL A 84 17.27 -7.71 -27.29
N ALA A 85 18.56 -7.49 -27.49
CA ALA A 85 19.60 -8.35 -26.91
C ALA A 85 19.54 -8.44 -25.37
N GLY A 86 19.00 -7.39 -24.70
CA GLY A 86 18.80 -7.36 -23.26
C GLY A 86 17.62 -8.20 -22.75
N LEU A 87 16.73 -8.70 -23.62
CA LEU A 87 15.58 -9.56 -23.24
C LEU A 87 16.07 -10.99 -23.01
N SER A 88 16.70 -11.20 -21.87
CA SER A 88 17.21 -12.49 -21.40
C SER A 88 16.08 -13.40 -20.92
N GLN A 89 16.41 -14.69 -20.72
CA GLN A 89 15.48 -15.66 -20.12
C GLN A 89 15.00 -15.19 -18.73
N GLU A 90 15.88 -14.62 -17.93
CA GLU A 90 15.55 -14.12 -16.60
C GLU A 90 14.49 -12.99 -16.65
N ILE A 91 14.64 -12.02 -17.55
CA ILE A 91 13.65 -10.95 -17.72
C ILE A 91 12.36 -11.52 -18.30
N PHE A 92 12.44 -12.50 -19.20
CA PHE A 92 11.28 -13.15 -19.79
C PHE A 92 10.43 -13.88 -18.74
N ASP A 93 11.06 -14.59 -17.80
CA ASP A 93 10.38 -15.43 -16.81
C ASP A 93 9.96 -14.65 -15.55
N GLN A 94 10.74 -13.66 -15.14
CA GLN A 94 10.59 -12.99 -13.83
C GLN A 94 10.47 -11.47 -13.93
N GLY A 95 10.80 -10.88 -15.07
CA GLY A 95 10.80 -9.44 -15.27
C GLY A 95 9.47 -8.91 -15.81
N THR A 96 9.46 -7.61 -16.06
CA THR A 96 8.38 -6.91 -16.75
C THR A 96 8.91 -6.23 -17.99
N VAL A 97 8.17 -6.35 -19.10
CA VAL A 97 8.48 -5.68 -20.36
C VAL A 97 7.35 -4.72 -20.67
N LEU A 98 7.68 -3.44 -20.83
CA LEU A 98 6.74 -2.42 -21.26
C LEU A 98 7.12 -1.98 -22.66
N VAL A 99 6.13 -1.78 -23.52
CA VAL A 99 6.32 -1.33 -24.89
C VAL A 99 5.42 -0.14 -25.15
N TYR A 100 5.98 0.88 -25.78
CA TYR A 100 5.30 2.12 -26.11
C TYR A 100 5.38 2.37 -27.61
N GLY A 101 4.30 2.92 -28.17
CA GLY A 101 4.23 3.41 -29.54
C GLY A 101 4.11 4.92 -29.56
N LYS A 102 4.82 5.58 -30.48
CA LYS A 102 4.81 7.04 -30.65
C LYS A 102 4.11 7.42 -31.94
N ALA A 103 3.09 8.26 -31.83
CA ALA A 103 2.33 8.82 -32.93
C ALA A 103 2.72 10.29 -33.12
N GLY A 104 3.33 10.63 -34.23
CA GLY A 104 3.87 11.96 -34.46
C GLY A 104 5.02 12.29 -33.51
N THR A 105 5.09 13.52 -33.04
CA THR A 105 6.23 13.99 -32.20
C THR A 105 5.96 13.94 -30.70
N LEU A 106 4.71 13.94 -30.26
CA LEU A 106 4.36 14.17 -28.84
C LEU A 106 3.45 13.10 -28.22
N ASN A 107 2.76 12.29 -29.02
CA ASN A 107 1.76 11.36 -28.46
C ASN A 107 2.38 9.97 -28.26
N VAL A 108 2.49 9.55 -27.02
CA VAL A 108 3.01 8.24 -26.61
C VAL A 108 1.91 7.41 -25.99
N PHE A 109 1.80 6.15 -26.41
CA PHE A 109 0.78 5.21 -25.96
C PHE A 109 1.43 3.92 -25.49
N ALA A 110 0.98 3.40 -24.34
CA ALA A 110 1.39 2.08 -23.89
C ALA A 110 0.68 0.99 -24.71
N LEU A 111 1.37 -0.08 -25.03
CA LEU A 111 0.78 -1.26 -25.65
C LEU A 111 0.37 -2.28 -24.58
N PRO A 112 -0.75 -3.01 -24.76
CA PRO A 112 -1.62 -3.01 -25.94
C PRO A 112 -2.49 -1.77 -26.04
N PHE A 113 -2.77 -1.34 -27.27
CA PHE A 113 -3.57 -0.15 -27.58
C PHE A 113 -4.53 -0.42 -28.76
N ILE A 114 -5.72 0.13 -28.74
CA ILE A 114 -6.65 0.10 -29.87
C ILE A 114 -6.87 1.55 -30.34
N GLY A 115 -6.48 1.82 -31.57
CA GLY A 115 -6.64 3.14 -32.18
C GLY A 115 -8.08 3.40 -32.61
N GLU A 116 -8.42 4.68 -32.84
CA GLU A 116 -9.76 5.13 -33.30
C GLU A 116 -10.17 4.49 -34.63
N ALA A 117 -9.20 4.15 -35.49
CA ALA A 117 -9.44 3.44 -36.74
C ALA A 117 -9.75 1.92 -36.57
N GLY A 118 -9.91 1.44 -35.35
CA GLY A 118 -10.21 0.05 -35.07
C GLY A 118 -9.00 -0.90 -35.30
N VAL A 119 -7.78 -0.39 -35.29
CA VAL A 119 -6.57 -1.21 -35.36
C VAL A 119 -6.04 -1.46 -33.96
N SER A 120 -5.88 -2.72 -33.60
CA SER A 120 -5.26 -3.17 -32.35
C SER A 120 -3.77 -3.27 -32.53
N TYR A 121 -3.02 -2.65 -31.63
CA TYR A 121 -1.56 -2.69 -31.52
C TYR A 121 -1.19 -3.47 -30.27
N TYR A 122 -0.43 -4.55 -30.42
CA TYR A 122 0.01 -5.38 -29.33
C TYR A 122 1.38 -5.98 -29.62
N TYR A 123 1.96 -6.65 -28.67
CA TYR A 123 3.27 -7.27 -28.87
C TYR A 123 3.29 -8.69 -28.31
N ARG A 124 4.23 -9.47 -28.81
CA ARG A 124 4.62 -10.76 -28.26
C ARG A 124 6.10 -10.76 -27.96
N LEU A 125 6.46 -11.34 -26.84
CA LEU A 125 7.84 -11.51 -26.44
C LEU A 125 8.39 -12.83 -27.00
N ALA A 126 9.64 -12.78 -27.43
CA ALA A 126 10.47 -13.94 -27.68
C ALA A 126 11.87 -13.63 -27.16
N LEU A 127 12.65 -14.64 -26.84
CA LEU A 127 14.01 -14.41 -26.36
C LEU A 127 14.78 -13.57 -27.36
N GLY A 128 15.34 -12.47 -26.89
CA GLY A 128 16.11 -11.53 -27.71
C GLY A 128 15.29 -10.69 -28.68
N SER A 129 13.95 -10.74 -28.66
CA SER A 129 13.13 -9.92 -29.57
C SER A 129 11.74 -9.60 -29.05
N ILE A 130 11.20 -8.48 -29.52
CA ILE A 130 9.81 -8.05 -29.30
C ILE A 130 9.14 -8.00 -30.68
N ASN A 131 8.08 -8.78 -30.84
CA ASN A 131 7.31 -8.80 -32.08
C ASN A 131 6.09 -7.88 -31.94
N ILE A 132 6.13 -6.73 -32.63
CA ILE A 132 5.02 -5.81 -32.75
C ILE A 132 3.98 -6.42 -33.70
N ARG A 133 2.72 -6.41 -33.29
CA ARG A 133 1.62 -7.00 -34.03
C ARG A 133 0.47 -6.03 -34.14
N LEU A 134 -0.09 -5.95 -35.34
CA LEU A 134 -1.28 -5.20 -35.64
C LEU A 134 -2.38 -6.13 -36.12
N ALA A 135 -3.62 -5.82 -35.74
CA ALA A 135 -4.79 -6.49 -36.27
C ALA A 135 -5.96 -5.50 -36.38
N SER A 136 -6.58 -5.45 -37.55
CA SER A 136 -7.83 -4.74 -37.72
C SER A 136 -8.96 -5.49 -37.02
N VAL A 137 -9.77 -4.78 -36.23
CA VAL A 137 -10.87 -5.37 -35.45
C VAL A 137 -12.03 -5.80 -36.36
N ASP A 138 -12.23 -5.14 -37.46
CA ASP A 138 -13.31 -5.43 -38.45
C ASP A 138 -12.84 -6.24 -39.64
N GLY A 139 -11.55 -6.60 -39.71
CA GLY A 139 -10.96 -7.34 -40.81
C GLY A 139 -10.61 -6.53 -42.06
N SER A 140 -10.79 -5.20 -42.02
CA SER A 140 -10.36 -4.30 -43.09
C SER A 140 -8.84 -4.21 -43.19
N SER A 141 -8.33 -3.62 -44.26
CA SER A 141 -6.91 -3.32 -44.39
C SER A 141 -6.46 -2.31 -43.34
N ILE A 142 -5.27 -2.47 -42.78
CA ILE A 142 -4.72 -1.60 -41.75
C ILE A 142 -4.38 -0.23 -42.32
N GLY A 143 -3.88 -0.17 -43.55
CA GLY A 143 -3.39 1.06 -44.16
C GLY A 143 -2.10 1.54 -43.48
N ASN A 144 -2.03 2.84 -43.22
CA ASN A 144 -0.86 3.43 -42.55
C ASN A 144 -0.95 3.23 -41.03
N PRO A 145 0.05 2.57 -40.40
CA PRO A 145 0.11 2.42 -38.96
C PRO A 145 0.15 3.77 -38.23
N LEU A 146 -0.50 3.84 -37.08
CA LEU A 146 -0.50 5.04 -36.22
C LEU A 146 0.90 5.37 -35.68
N PHE A 147 1.66 4.35 -35.31
CA PHE A 147 2.96 4.53 -34.66
C PHE A 147 4.11 4.44 -35.64
N GLY A 148 4.86 5.55 -35.75
CA GLY A 148 6.08 5.61 -36.53
C GLY A 148 7.32 5.12 -35.78
N GLN A 149 7.27 5.10 -34.45
CA GLN A 149 8.36 4.66 -33.60
C GLN A 149 7.86 3.85 -32.39
N TYR A 150 8.74 3.01 -31.87
CA TYR A 150 8.49 2.21 -30.66
C TYR A 150 9.65 2.36 -29.67
N ARG A 151 9.33 2.19 -28.39
CA ARG A 151 10.29 2.14 -27.29
C ARG A 151 9.92 1.00 -26.35
N TYR A 152 10.94 0.32 -25.80
CA TYR A 152 10.70 -0.67 -24.76
C TYR A 152 11.45 -0.30 -23.47
N VAL A 153 10.91 -0.80 -22.36
CA VAL A 153 11.54 -0.77 -21.04
C VAL A 153 11.50 -2.18 -20.47
N LEU A 154 12.69 -2.69 -20.11
CA LEU A 154 12.86 -3.99 -19.47
C LEU A 154 13.15 -3.75 -18.00
N ILE A 155 12.35 -4.32 -17.14
CA ILE A 155 12.47 -4.25 -15.69
C ILE A 155 12.82 -5.66 -15.21
N PRO A 156 14.05 -5.92 -14.76
CA PRO A 156 14.43 -7.21 -14.21
C PRO A 156 13.51 -7.63 -13.06
N GLY A 157 13.27 -8.91 -12.90
CA GLY A 157 12.47 -9.45 -11.81
C GLY A 157 13.08 -9.17 -10.45
N GLY A 158 12.22 -9.02 -9.45
CA GLY A 158 12.60 -8.92 -8.06
C GLY A 158 12.87 -10.29 -7.43
N VAL A 159 13.05 -10.29 -6.13
CA VAL A 159 13.17 -11.54 -5.34
C VAL A 159 11.83 -12.26 -5.34
N GLU A 160 11.84 -13.56 -5.62
CA GLU A 160 10.65 -14.40 -5.56
C GLU A 160 9.97 -14.28 -4.19
N ALA A 161 8.66 -14.01 -4.19
CA ALA A 161 7.90 -14.01 -2.97
C ALA A 161 7.90 -15.42 -2.39
N SER A 162 8.62 -15.63 -1.27
CA SER A 162 8.58 -16.92 -0.61
C SER A 162 7.15 -17.21 -0.15
N THR A 163 6.57 -18.29 -0.63
CA THR A 163 5.24 -18.77 -0.23
C THR A 163 5.24 -19.39 1.17
N GLY A 164 6.04 -18.87 2.08
CA GLY A 164 6.07 -19.25 3.48
C GLY A 164 4.81 -18.76 4.19
N ILE A 165 3.91 -19.67 4.51
CA ILE A 165 2.82 -19.46 5.46
C ILE A 165 3.46 -19.04 6.78
N GLY A 166 3.43 -17.75 7.14
CA GLY A 166 3.83 -17.30 8.47
C GLY A 166 4.71 -16.05 8.58
N GLY A 167 4.97 -15.34 7.51
CA GLY A 167 5.62 -14.03 7.60
C GLY A 167 4.60 -12.90 7.58
N ILE A 168 4.54 -12.11 8.65
CA ILE A 168 3.91 -10.77 8.57
C ILE A 168 4.79 -9.99 7.59
N GLY A 169 4.51 -10.14 6.30
CA GLY A 169 5.22 -9.47 5.23
C GLY A 169 4.96 -7.98 5.36
N SER A 170 6.02 -7.23 5.47
CA SER A 170 6.02 -5.82 5.11
C SER A 170 5.18 -5.65 3.84
N LYS A 171 4.10 -4.88 3.91
CA LYS A 171 3.35 -4.43 2.74
C LYS A 171 4.22 -3.43 1.97
N THR A 172 5.25 -3.92 1.31
CA THR A 172 5.82 -3.14 0.21
C THR A 172 4.73 -3.13 -0.86
N ALA A 173 4.11 -1.99 -1.06
CA ALA A 173 3.17 -1.81 -2.15
C ALA A 173 3.94 -2.11 -3.43
N THR A 174 3.71 -3.27 -4.00
CA THR A 174 4.28 -3.64 -5.30
C THR A 174 3.62 -2.73 -6.32
N VAL A 175 4.40 -1.81 -6.87
CA VAL A 175 3.94 -0.92 -7.93
C VAL A 175 3.62 -1.80 -9.14
N ASP A 176 2.38 -1.80 -9.56
CA ASP A 176 1.95 -2.49 -10.78
C ASP A 176 2.29 -1.60 -11.99
N PHE A 177 3.48 -1.79 -12.52
CA PHE A 177 3.99 -1.00 -13.65
C PHE A 177 3.13 -1.09 -14.91
N THR A 178 2.27 -2.11 -15.03
CA THR A 178 1.38 -2.24 -16.19
C THR A 178 0.22 -1.23 -16.17
N LYS A 179 -0.03 -0.61 -15.02
CA LYS A 179 -1.08 0.41 -14.82
C LYS A 179 -0.55 1.83 -14.86
N LEU A 180 0.76 2.01 -14.89
CA LEU A 180 1.36 3.33 -14.95
C LEU A 180 1.35 3.90 -16.38
N SER A 181 1.18 5.21 -16.48
CA SER A 181 1.40 5.93 -17.74
C SER A 181 2.88 5.91 -18.13
N TYR A 182 3.17 6.26 -19.38
CA TYR A 182 4.55 6.39 -19.84
C TYR A 182 5.35 7.37 -18.99
N GLU A 183 4.78 8.55 -18.70
CA GLU A 183 5.39 9.61 -17.91
C GLU A 183 5.70 9.14 -16.47
N GLU A 184 4.77 8.38 -15.88
CA GLU A 184 4.98 7.82 -14.54
C GLU A 184 6.10 6.78 -14.51
N VAL A 185 6.22 5.96 -15.56
CA VAL A 185 7.29 4.97 -15.68
C VAL A 185 8.65 5.64 -15.85
N ILE A 186 8.78 6.60 -16.77
CA ILE A 186 10.07 7.29 -16.98
C ILE A 186 10.48 8.10 -15.75
N ALA A 187 9.54 8.74 -15.07
CA ALA A 187 9.80 9.46 -13.82
C ALA A 187 10.26 8.51 -12.71
N HIS A 188 9.59 7.34 -12.56
CA HIS A 188 9.93 6.35 -11.52
C HIS A 188 11.34 5.78 -11.69
N PHE A 189 11.76 5.52 -12.92
CA PHE A 189 13.06 4.93 -13.22
C PHE A 189 14.11 5.96 -13.66
N ASN A 190 13.78 7.25 -13.62
CA ASN A 190 14.66 8.34 -14.05
C ASN A 190 15.20 8.15 -15.48
N ILE A 191 14.34 7.72 -16.40
CA ILE A 191 14.66 7.52 -17.82
C ILE A 191 14.50 8.87 -18.53
N PRO A 192 15.48 9.34 -19.30
CA PRO A 192 15.36 10.57 -20.09
C PRO A 192 14.28 10.44 -21.18
N GLU A 193 13.60 11.54 -21.48
CA GLU A 193 12.58 11.63 -22.53
C GLU A 193 13.15 11.46 -23.95
#